data_5b54021bc9388732dae0a7db5ba488cc
#
_entry.id   5b54021bc9388732dae0a7db5ba488cc
#
_cell.length_a   1.000
_cell.length_b   1.000
_cell.length_c   1.000
_cell.angle_alpha   90.00
_cell.angle_beta   90.00
_cell.angle_gamma   90.00
#
_symmetry.space_group_name_H-M   'P 1'
#
loop_
_entity.id
_entity.type
_entity.pdbx_description
1 polymer ?
#
loop_
_entity_poly.entity_id
_entity_poly.type
_entity_poly.pdbx_seq_one_letter_code
_entity_poly.pdbx_strand_id
1 'polypeptide(L)'
;MRSVTFAAFFLALACAGFSTSASAQVRTEPAGRLFFEGDLVRHRLDGQQGPWCVLSSRYKRGEAVAWRVRTQLPNGAVADDSTITSMVVELGSGERVPLEYGPHGNPPTDFFWANSWTVPDNYPTGSLGYKVMATLQDGTVVTWEPFTRPASVLTIIEGTPTMAAQ
;
A
#
# COMPACT_ATOMS: atom_id res chain seq x y z
N MET A 1 -79.82 30.56 -46.77
CA MET A 1 -78.51 30.11 -47.20
C MET A 1 -77.55 30.53 -46.12
N ARG A 2 -77.07 29.63 -45.27
CA ARG A 2 -76.11 29.94 -44.13
C ARG A 2 -74.84 29.22 -44.47
N SER A 3 -73.76 30.00 -44.69
CA SER A 3 -72.41 29.48 -44.94
C SER A 3 -71.78 29.13 -43.61
N VAL A 4 -71.28 27.96 -43.45
CA VAL A 4 -70.51 27.47 -42.30
C VAL A 4 -69.05 27.47 -42.70
N THR A 5 -68.27 28.35 -42.01
CA THR A 5 -66.83 28.45 -42.21
C THR A 5 -66.13 27.50 -41.21
N PHE A 6 -65.44 26.48 -41.72
CA PHE A 6 -64.57 25.60 -40.92
C PHE A 6 -63.21 26.23 -40.69
N ALA A 7 -62.92 26.53 -39.44
CA ALA A 7 -61.56 26.94 -39.03
C ALA A 7 -60.74 25.71 -38.69
N ALA A 8 -59.68 25.46 -39.45
CA ALA A 8 -58.75 24.38 -39.20
C ALA A 8 -57.70 24.90 -38.20
N PHE A 9 -57.67 24.28 -36.99
CA PHE A 9 -56.66 24.50 -35.98
C PHE A 9 -55.46 23.60 -36.25
N PHE A 10 -54.37 24.19 -36.67
CA PHE A 10 -53.08 23.52 -36.74
C PHE A 10 -52.40 23.55 -35.37
N LEU A 11 -52.33 22.37 -34.72
CA LEU A 11 -51.59 22.18 -33.48
C LEU A 11 -50.14 21.87 -33.84
N ALA A 12 -49.26 22.85 -33.70
CA ALA A 12 -47.84 22.67 -33.88
C ALA A 12 -47.25 22.06 -32.60
N LEU A 13 -46.90 20.77 -32.65
CA LEU A 13 -46.22 20.04 -31.57
C LEU A 13 -44.72 20.41 -31.60
N ALA A 14 -44.30 21.34 -30.74
CA ALA A 14 -42.89 21.67 -30.54
C ALA A 14 -42.21 20.57 -29.72
N CYS A 15 -41.44 19.69 -30.37
CA CYS A 15 -40.54 18.76 -29.72
C CYS A 15 -39.33 19.54 -29.19
N ALA A 16 -39.38 19.97 -27.91
CA ALA A 16 -38.21 20.48 -27.21
C ALA A 16 -37.28 19.27 -26.93
N GLY A 17 -36.25 19.11 -27.76
CA GLY A 17 -35.16 18.16 -27.53
C GLY A 17 -34.35 18.58 -26.31
N PHE A 18 -34.54 17.90 -25.18
CA PHE A 18 -33.64 18.01 -24.04
C PHE A 18 -32.33 17.30 -24.40
N SER A 19 -31.33 18.05 -24.87
CA SER A 19 -29.96 17.57 -24.96
C SER A 19 -29.41 17.48 -23.53
N THR A 20 -29.50 16.34 -22.89
CA THR A 20 -28.75 16.05 -21.67
C THR A 20 -27.27 15.94 -22.05
N SER A 21 -26.55 17.03 -21.89
CA SER A 21 -25.08 17.00 -21.89
C SER A 21 -24.67 16.13 -20.72
N ALA A 22 -24.30 14.88 -20.97
CA ALA A 22 -23.59 14.05 -20.01
C ALA A 22 -22.24 14.74 -19.75
N SER A 23 -22.14 15.54 -18.70
CA SER A 23 -20.88 16.00 -18.19
C SER A 23 -20.12 14.74 -17.74
N ALA A 24 -19.10 14.34 -18.51
CA ALA A 24 -18.14 13.38 -18.05
C ALA A 24 -17.56 13.95 -16.74
N GLN A 25 -17.97 13.41 -15.60
CA GLN A 25 -17.31 13.70 -14.34
C GLN A 25 -15.87 13.24 -14.52
N VAL A 26 -14.97 14.18 -14.70
CA VAL A 26 -13.55 13.97 -14.51
C VAL A 26 -13.45 13.53 -13.07
N ARG A 27 -13.27 12.22 -12.86
CA ARG A 27 -12.91 11.67 -11.57
C ARG A 27 -11.54 12.26 -11.26
N THR A 28 -11.52 13.31 -10.46
CA THR A 28 -10.29 13.78 -9.85
C THR A 28 -9.91 12.66 -8.89
N GLU A 29 -8.95 11.83 -9.31
CA GLU A 29 -8.34 10.85 -8.41
C GLU A 29 -7.84 11.63 -7.19
N PRO A 30 -8.16 11.20 -5.96
CA PRO A 30 -7.72 11.92 -4.79
C PRO A 30 -6.20 12.07 -4.85
N ALA A 31 -5.72 13.30 -4.72
CA ALA A 31 -4.30 13.59 -4.55
C ALA A 31 -3.78 12.67 -3.42
N GLY A 32 -2.68 11.96 -3.68
CA GLY A 32 -2.09 11.09 -2.67
C GLY A 32 -2.31 9.58 -2.86
N ARG A 33 -2.81 9.12 -3.99
CA ARG A 33 -2.85 7.68 -4.28
C ARG A 33 -1.43 7.16 -4.54
N LEU A 34 -1.00 6.17 -3.75
CA LEU A 34 0.25 5.44 -3.94
C LEU A 34 -0.06 3.99 -4.30
N PHE A 35 0.78 3.41 -5.15
CA PHE A 35 0.87 1.97 -5.31
C PHE A 35 2.00 1.45 -4.44
N PHE A 36 1.73 0.39 -3.69
CA PHE A 36 2.69 -0.25 -2.81
C PHE A 36 3.06 -1.62 -3.34
N GLU A 37 4.34 -1.91 -3.31
CA GLU A 37 4.91 -3.23 -3.46
C GLU A 37 5.75 -3.51 -2.22
N GLY A 38 5.48 -4.60 -1.53
CA GLY A 38 6.18 -4.89 -0.30
C GLY A 38 6.31 -6.36 0.00
N ASP A 39 7.41 -6.72 0.65
CA ASP A 39 7.65 -8.07 1.13
C ASP A 39 8.25 -8.08 2.54
N LEU A 40 8.30 -9.29 3.10
CA LEU A 40 8.92 -9.59 4.38
C LEU A 40 10.15 -10.47 4.13
N VAL A 41 11.26 -10.08 4.74
CA VAL A 41 12.45 -10.91 4.75
C VAL A 41 12.91 -11.17 6.16
N ARG A 42 13.45 -12.38 6.41
CA ARG A 42 14.26 -12.64 7.57
C ARG A 42 15.60 -11.93 7.37
N HIS A 43 15.84 -10.92 8.18
CA HIS A 43 17.10 -10.20 8.18
C HIS A 43 18.12 -10.89 9.09
N ARG A 44 19.33 -11.03 8.61
CA ARG A 44 20.44 -11.57 9.42
C ARG A 44 20.88 -10.54 10.45
N LEU A 45 20.89 -10.93 11.71
CA LEU A 45 21.47 -10.09 12.77
C LEU A 45 23.00 -10.16 12.74
N ASP A 46 23.64 -9.16 13.33
CA ASP A 46 25.09 -9.13 13.45
C ASP A 46 25.63 -10.37 14.16
N GLY A 47 26.73 -10.91 13.64
CA GLY A 47 27.34 -12.15 14.13
C GLY A 47 26.70 -13.46 13.65
N GLN A 48 25.56 -13.40 12.95
CA GLN A 48 24.97 -14.59 12.32
C GLN A 48 25.61 -14.90 10.97
N GLN A 49 25.62 -16.18 10.61
CA GLN A 49 26.10 -16.67 9.31
C GLN A 49 24.95 -16.77 8.29
N GLY A 50 25.25 -16.74 7.00
CA GLY A 50 24.30 -16.96 5.91
C GLY A 50 23.87 -15.70 5.16
N PRO A 51 22.85 -15.81 4.28
CA PRO A 51 22.39 -14.67 3.49
C PRO A 51 21.79 -13.58 4.35
N TRP A 52 22.00 -12.30 3.93
CA TRP A 52 21.51 -11.15 4.66
C TRP A 52 19.99 -11.06 4.75
N CYS A 53 19.28 -11.44 3.67
CA CYS A 53 17.85 -11.37 3.57
C CYS A 53 17.28 -12.61 2.89
N VAL A 54 16.29 -13.26 3.51
CA VAL A 54 15.57 -14.40 2.95
C VAL A 54 14.08 -14.17 3.07
N LEU A 55 13.35 -14.29 1.97
CA LEU A 55 11.88 -14.17 1.98
C LEU A 55 11.28 -15.13 3.01
N SER A 56 10.47 -14.61 3.90
CA SER A 56 9.81 -15.40 4.94
C SER A 56 8.52 -14.72 5.38
N SER A 57 7.52 -15.52 5.71
CA SER A 57 6.32 -15.10 6.45
C SER A 57 6.24 -15.70 7.84
N ARG A 58 7.21 -16.55 8.22
CA ARG A 58 7.23 -17.25 9.51
C ARG A 58 8.52 -16.92 10.25
N TYR A 59 8.37 -16.43 11.47
CA TYR A 59 9.47 -15.97 12.30
C TYR A 59 9.40 -16.58 13.69
N LYS A 60 10.56 -16.79 14.29
CA LYS A 60 10.71 -17.20 15.68
C LYS A 60 11.06 -15.96 16.52
N ARG A 61 10.85 -16.05 17.80
CA ARG A 61 11.34 -15.07 18.76
C ARG A 61 12.85 -14.90 18.61
N GLY A 62 13.36 -13.70 18.71
CA GLY A 62 14.76 -13.34 18.49
C GLY A 62 15.18 -13.24 17.02
N GLU A 63 14.33 -13.59 16.05
CA GLU A 63 14.63 -13.34 14.63
C GLU A 63 14.22 -11.90 14.24
N ALA A 64 14.93 -11.33 13.28
CA ALA A 64 14.59 -10.01 12.74
C ALA A 64 13.67 -10.14 11.52
N VAL A 65 12.52 -9.50 11.63
CA VAL A 65 11.60 -9.23 10.52
C VAL A 65 12.04 -7.93 9.87
N ALA A 66 12.31 -7.93 8.58
CA ALA A 66 12.52 -6.70 7.84
C ALA A 66 11.44 -6.52 6.78
N TRP A 67 10.91 -5.32 6.72
CA TRP A 67 10.01 -4.88 5.66
C TRP A 67 10.83 -4.21 4.57
N ARG A 68 10.50 -4.51 3.31
CA ARG A 68 11.01 -3.81 2.14
C ARG A 68 9.80 -3.33 1.35
N VAL A 69 9.71 -2.03 1.16
CA VAL A 69 8.54 -1.40 0.54
C VAL A 69 8.98 -0.44 -0.55
N ARG A 70 8.47 -0.65 -1.75
CA ARG A 70 8.53 0.30 -2.87
C ARG A 70 7.20 0.99 -3.03
N THR A 71 7.24 2.23 -3.43
CA THR A 71 6.05 3.03 -3.69
C THR A 71 6.17 3.76 -5.01
N GLN A 72 5.04 3.84 -5.71
CA GLN A 72 4.93 4.54 -6.98
C GLN A 72 3.72 5.47 -6.98
N LEU A 73 3.88 6.60 -7.65
CA LEU A 73 2.78 7.50 -7.98
C LEU A 73 1.92 6.91 -9.11
N PRO A 74 0.69 7.41 -9.33
CA PRO A 74 -0.19 6.93 -10.41
C PRO A 74 0.40 7.04 -11.82
N ASN A 75 1.37 7.93 -12.03
CA ASN A 75 2.09 8.08 -13.29
C ASN A 75 3.28 7.11 -13.45
N GLY A 76 3.49 6.20 -12.49
CA GLY A 76 4.58 5.23 -12.47
C GLY A 76 5.92 5.78 -11.94
N ALA A 77 6.00 7.05 -11.58
CA ALA A 77 7.21 7.59 -10.95
C ALA A 77 7.41 7.00 -9.55
N VAL A 78 8.66 6.79 -9.15
CA VAL A 78 8.99 6.35 -7.79
C VAL A 78 8.58 7.45 -6.80
N ALA A 79 7.90 7.05 -5.73
CA ALA A 79 7.61 7.91 -4.60
C ALA A 79 8.67 7.66 -3.52
N ASP A 80 9.69 8.49 -3.52
CA ASP A 80 10.85 8.46 -2.64
C ASP A 80 10.69 9.42 -1.43
N ASP A 81 11.78 9.72 -0.74
CA ASP A 81 11.83 10.64 0.40
C ASP A 81 11.59 12.11 0.03
N SER A 82 11.64 12.48 -1.25
CA SER A 82 11.19 13.78 -1.72
C SER A 82 9.65 13.90 -1.81
N THR A 83 8.97 12.77 -1.91
CA THR A 83 7.51 12.67 -2.01
C THR A 83 6.85 12.29 -0.68
N ILE A 84 7.51 11.41 0.08
CA ILE A 84 7.02 10.84 1.34
C ILE A 84 7.89 11.35 2.49
N THR A 85 7.30 12.02 3.45
CA THR A 85 8.01 12.56 4.63
C THR A 85 8.28 11.51 5.69
N SER A 86 7.43 10.49 5.78
CA SER A 86 7.62 9.36 6.69
C SER A 86 6.89 8.12 6.21
N MET A 87 7.50 6.96 6.43
CA MET A 87 6.86 5.67 6.23
C MET A 87 6.99 4.83 7.50
N VAL A 88 5.90 4.24 7.94
CA VAL A 88 5.83 3.48 9.19
C VAL A 88 5.07 2.20 9.00
N VAL A 89 5.61 1.09 9.50
CA VAL A 89 4.84 -0.14 9.72
C VAL A 89 4.19 -0.06 11.09
N GLU A 90 2.87 -0.21 11.16
CA GLU A 90 2.13 -0.35 12.42
C GLU A 90 1.69 -1.80 12.56
N LEU A 91 2.16 -2.48 13.59
CA LEU A 91 1.81 -3.85 13.92
C LEU A 91 0.41 -3.91 14.56
N GLY A 92 -0.25 -5.04 14.44
CA GLY A 92 -1.55 -5.28 15.09
C GLY A 92 -1.52 -5.17 16.62
N SER A 93 -0.32 -5.21 17.23
CA SER A 93 -0.08 -4.90 18.63
C SER A 93 -0.08 -3.40 18.96
N GLY A 94 -0.09 -2.56 17.94
CA GLY A 94 0.06 -1.10 18.07
C GLY A 94 1.50 -0.60 18.06
N GLU A 95 2.46 -1.50 18.01
CA GLU A 95 3.88 -1.15 17.90
C GLU A 95 4.18 -0.56 16.51
N ARG A 96 5.10 0.41 16.44
CA ARG A 96 5.40 1.16 15.22
C ARG A 96 6.88 1.05 14.87
N VAL A 97 7.15 0.65 13.63
CA VAL A 97 8.50 0.51 13.08
C VAL A 97 8.66 1.54 11.95
N PRO A 98 9.46 2.59 12.15
CA PRO A 98 9.72 3.56 11.09
C PRO A 98 10.57 2.90 10.01
N LEU A 99 10.24 3.14 8.73
CA LEU A 99 11.04 2.73 7.59
C LEU A 99 11.87 3.91 7.08
N GLU A 100 13.08 3.61 6.62
CA GLU A 100 14.01 4.58 6.04
C GLU A 100 14.14 4.31 4.54
N TYR A 101 14.20 5.38 3.74
CA TYR A 101 14.45 5.28 2.31
C TYR A 101 15.96 5.26 2.05
N GLY A 102 16.43 4.32 1.28
CA GLY A 102 17.85 4.25 0.99
C GLY A 102 18.24 3.19 -0.04
N PRO A 103 19.52 3.21 -0.44
CA PRO A 103 20.09 2.27 -1.37
C PRO A 103 20.36 0.91 -0.70
N HIS A 104 20.09 -0.15 -1.43
CA HIS A 104 20.31 -1.53 -1.02
C HIS A 104 21.04 -2.32 -2.11
N GLY A 105 21.63 -3.44 -1.71
CA GLY A 105 22.39 -4.30 -2.61
C GLY A 105 23.89 -4.03 -2.56
N ASN A 106 24.63 -4.81 -3.33
CA ASN A 106 26.07 -4.63 -3.54
C ASN A 106 26.39 -4.90 -5.02
N PRO A 107 26.63 -3.85 -5.84
CA PRO A 107 26.62 -2.43 -5.49
C PRO A 107 25.22 -1.93 -5.07
N PRO A 108 25.13 -0.79 -4.33
CA PRO A 108 23.87 -0.26 -3.81
C PRO A 108 23.08 0.46 -4.92
N THR A 109 22.35 -0.31 -5.73
CA THR A 109 21.62 0.17 -6.91
C THR A 109 20.11 0.09 -6.76
N ASP A 110 19.63 -0.55 -5.71
CA ASP A 110 18.20 -0.77 -5.47
C ASP A 110 17.72 0.12 -4.32
N PHE A 111 16.73 0.98 -4.58
CA PHE A 111 16.25 1.97 -3.61
C PHE A 111 14.83 1.62 -3.17
N PHE A 112 14.61 1.54 -1.86
CA PHE A 112 13.30 1.30 -1.27
C PHE A 112 13.27 1.69 0.21
N TRP A 113 12.09 1.72 0.78
CA TRP A 113 11.85 1.91 2.20
C TRP A 113 12.08 0.61 2.94
N ALA A 114 12.91 0.61 3.95
CA ALA A 114 13.18 -0.59 4.74
C ALA A 114 13.51 -0.27 6.19
N ASN A 115 13.20 -1.20 7.05
CA ASN A 115 13.76 -1.33 8.39
C ASN A 115 13.45 -2.73 8.93
N SER A 116 14.10 -3.08 10.03
CA SER A 116 13.89 -4.35 10.71
C SER A 116 13.39 -4.17 12.15
N TRP A 117 12.68 -5.18 12.62
CA TRP A 117 12.20 -5.31 13.98
C TRP A 117 12.55 -6.70 14.49
N THR A 118 13.23 -6.79 15.63
CA THR A 118 13.53 -8.08 16.26
C THR A 118 12.33 -8.52 17.07
N VAL A 119 11.83 -9.72 16.80
CA VAL A 119 10.73 -10.32 17.56
C VAL A 119 11.17 -10.50 19.01
N PRO A 120 10.52 -9.87 20.01
CA PRO A 120 10.88 -10.03 21.40
C PRO A 120 10.78 -11.49 21.88
N ASP A 121 11.62 -11.90 22.83
CA ASP A 121 11.68 -13.27 23.34
C ASP A 121 10.37 -13.74 23.98
N ASN A 122 9.57 -12.82 24.50
CA ASN A 122 8.27 -13.08 25.13
C ASN A 122 7.08 -12.73 24.23
N TYR A 123 7.29 -12.45 22.93
CA TYR A 123 6.21 -12.07 22.04
C TYR A 123 5.21 -13.21 21.86
N PRO A 124 3.89 -12.94 21.83
CA PRO A 124 2.88 -13.98 21.60
C PRO A 124 3.07 -14.65 20.24
N THR A 125 2.88 -15.98 20.21
CA THR A 125 2.85 -16.72 18.94
C THR A 125 1.51 -16.55 18.24
N GLY A 126 1.50 -16.71 16.93
CA GLY A 126 0.31 -16.59 16.09
C GLY A 126 0.50 -15.64 14.93
N SER A 127 -0.58 -15.37 14.24
CA SER A 127 -0.58 -14.41 13.12
C SER A 127 -0.56 -12.99 13.64
N LEU A 128 0.34 -12.18 13.08
CA LEU A 128 0.47 -10.76 13.38
C LEU A 128 0.12 -9.95 12.14
N GLY A 129 -0.99 -9.23 12.20
CA GLY A 129 -1.36 -8.27 11.16
C GLY A 129 -0.47 -7.02 11.23
N TYR A 130 -0.28 -6.37 10.10
CA TYR A 130 0.38 -5.08 10.03
C TYR A 130 -0.19 -4.24 8.89
N LYS A 131 0.03 -2.95 8.94
CA LYS A 131 -0.23 -2.01 7.85
C LYS A 131 0.98 -1.10 7.66
N VAL A 132 1.16 -0.62 6.43
CA VAL A 132 2.16 0.39 6.10
C VAL A 132 1.47 1.73 5.90
N MET A 133 1.97 2.76 6.55
CA MET A 133 1.43 4.11 6.49
C MET A 133 2.50 5.05 5.93
N ALA A 134 2.22 5.68 4.79
CA ALA A 134 3.06 6.69 4.17
C ALA A 134 2.44 8.06 4.37
N THR A 135 3.18 9.01 4.92
CA THR A 135 2.78 10.41 5.04
C THR A 135 3.43 11.19 3.91
N LEU A 136 2.62 11.83 3.09
CA LEU A 136 3.09 12.66 1.97
C LEU A 136 3.53 14.06 2.45
N GLN A 137 4.18 14.82 1.56
CA GLN A 137 4.64 16.19 1.85
C GLN A 137 3.50 17.15 2.24
N ASP A 138 2.28 16.91 1.74
CA ASP A 138 1.09 17.70 2.08
C ASP A 138 0.40 17.27 3.39
N GLY A 139 0.97 16.27 4.10
CA GLY A 139 0.42 15.69 5.32
C GLY A 139 -0.64 14.60 5.09
N THR A 140 -0.99 14.29 3.85
CA THR A 140 -1.89 13.18 3.54
C THR A 140 -1.28 11.86 3.96
N VAL A 141 -2.04 11.01 4.65
CA VAL A 141 -1.62 9.66 5.04
C VAL A 141 -2.28 8.65 4.12
N VAL A 142 -1.46 7.86 3.44
CA VAL A 142 -1.90 6.74 2.61
C VAL A 142 -1.55 5.44 3.32
N THR A 143 -2.54 4.56 3.48
CA THR A 143 -2.36 3.29 4.19
C THR A 143 -2.48 2.13 3.21
N TRP A 144 -1.58 1.17 3.35
CA TRP A 144 -1.60 -0.10 2.63
C TRP A 144 -1.59 -1.26 3.61
N GLU A 145 -2.45 -2.25 3.35
CA GLU A 145 -2.52 -3.49 4.10
C GLU A 145 -2.20 -4.66 3.17
N PRO A 146 -1.35 -5.61 3.58
CA PRO A 146 -1.07 -6.80 2.80
C PRO A 146 -2.29 -7.73 2.75
N PHE A 147 -2.25 -8.70 1.86
CA PHE A 147 -3.27 -9.73 1.81
C PHE A 147 -3.36 -10.51 3.12
N THR A 148 -4.59 -10.69 3.62
CA THR A 148 -4.88 -11.45 4.84
C THR A 148 -4.90 -12.97 4.63
N ARG A 149 -4.29 -13.47 3.55
CA ARG A 149 -4.17 -14.91 3.28
C ARG A 149 -3.05 -15.52 4.14
N PRO A 150 -3.21 -16.74 4.67
CA PRO A 150 -2.22 -17.36 5.57
C PRO A 150 -0.79 -17.37 5.04
N ALA A 151 -0.59 -17.51 3.72
CA ALA A 151 0.72 -17.49 3.09
C ALA A 151 1.40 -16.10 3.09
N SER A 152 0.61 -15.03 3.23
CA SER A 152 1.09 -13.63 3.22
C SER A 152 1.09 -13.00 4.61
N VAL A 153 0.54 -13.68 5.62
CA VAL A 153 0.46 -13.16 7.00
C VAL A 153 1.75 -13.47 7.73
N LEU A 154 2.33 -12.45 8.39
CA LEU A 154 3.44 -12.65 9.30
C LEU A 154 3.00 -13.57 10.44
N THR A 155 3.73 -14.65 10.67
CA THR A 155 3.40 -15.65 11.71
C THR A 155 4.59 -15.83 12.65
N ILE A 156 4.35 -15.63 13.93
CA ILE A 156 5.32 -15.91 14.99
C ILE A 156 5.13 -17.35 15.46
N ILE A 157 6.21 -18.12 15.48
CA ILE A 157 6.21 -19.54 15.88
C ILE A 157 7.17 -19.79 17.04
N GLU A 158 6.94 -20.86 17.75
CA GLU A 158 7.87 -21.34 18.77
C GLU A 158 9.18 -21.84 18.16
N GLY A 159 10.23 -21.79 18.94
CA GLY A 159 11.53 -22.37 18.64
C GLY A 159 12.68 -21.40 18.80
N THR A 160 13.88 -21.93 18.73
CA THR A 160 15.11 -21.15 18.72
C THR A 160 15.27 -20.47 17.36
N PRO A 161 15.84 -19.25 17.30
CA PRO A 161 16.15 -18.58 16.06
C PRO A 161 16.94 -19.49 15.11
N THR A 162 16.58 -19.46 13.83
CA THR A 162 17.28 -20.26 12.83
C THR A 162 18.61 -19.59 12.54
N MET A 163 19.69 -20.19 13.05
CA MET A 163 21.03 -19.86 12.57
C MET A 163 21.10 -20.33 11.12
N ALA A 164 21.53 -19.47 10.21
CA ALA A 164 21.73 -19.87 8.83
C ALA A 164 22.78 -21.02 8.80
N ALA A 165 22.49 -22.08 8.07
CA ALA A 165 23.46 -23.15 7.85
C ALA A 165 24.72 -22.57 7.19
N GLN A 166 25.87 -22.99 7.66
CA GLN A 166 27.20 -22.63 7.13
C GLN A 166 27.37 -23.19 5.73
#